data_26f5916aef263a3beb1c1a109c027d9e
#
_entry.id   26f5916aef263a3beb1c1a109c027d9e
#
_cell.length_a   1.000
_cell.length_b   1.000
_cell.length_c   1.000
_cell.angle_alpha   90.00
_cell.angle_beta   90.00
_cell.angle_gamma   90.00
#
_symmetry.space_group_name_H-M   'P 1'
#
loop_
_entity.id
_entity.type
_entity.pdbx_description
1 polymer ?
#
loop_
_entity_poly.entity_id
_entity_poly.type
_entity_poly.pdbx_seq_one_letter_code
_entity_poly.pdbx_strand_id
1 'polypeptide(L)'
;MKGIAGKQTRGLPTAARLHVADNTGAKVVQILNVLKLGGTMRRYPSAGVGDMAKVSVKKGTPDTRRQMFNAVIIRQRRPFRRVDGTWVQFEDNACVIVNEKGDVTGSDIKGPVAREAAERWPRIAANACLLYTSPSPRDMSA
;
A
#
# COMPACT_ATOMS: atom_id res chain seq x y z
N MET A 1 12.42 -4.11 7.07
CA MET A 1 12.11 -3.11 6.02
C MET A 1 13.34 -2.79 5.21
N LYS A 2 13.19 -2.73 3.92
CA LYS A 2 14.27 -2.41 3.00
C LYS A 2 14.01 -1.06 2.35
N GLY A 3 15.05 -0.24 2.16
CA GLY A 3 14.91 1.04 1.46
C GLY A 3 14.73 0.84 -0.04
N ILE A 4 14.17 1.85 -0.69
CA ILE A 4 14.03 1.88 -2.14
C ILE A 4 14.71 3.15 -2.68
N ALA A 5 15.14 3.10 -3.94
CA ALA A 5 15.79 4.23 -4.57
C ALA A 5 14.77 5.31 -4.92
N GLY A 6 15.13 6.59 -4.68
CA GLY A 6 14.33 7.73 -5.05
C GLY A 6 13.11 7.94 -4.17
N LYS A 7 12.32 8.94 -4.53
CA LYS A 7 11.06 9.27 -3.86
C LYS A 7 9.92 9.09 -4.84
N GLN A 8 8.85 8.47 -4.35
CA GLN A 8 7.65 8.30 -5.12
C GLN A 8 6.58 9.29 -4.68
N THR A 9 5.66 9.59 -5.59
CA THR A 9 4.54 10.48 -5.29
C THR A 9 3.68 9.86 -4.19
N ARG A 10 3.45 10.62 -3.13
CA ARG A 10 2.60 10.20 -2.02
C ARG A 10 1.17 10.68 -2.29
N GLY A 11 0.33 9.77 -2.74
CA GLY A 11 -1.01 10.08 -3.20
C GLY A 11 -2.12 9.94 -2.17
N LEU A 12 -1.80 9.51 -0.95
CA LEU A 12 -2.80 9.16 0.06
C LEU A 12 -2.56 9.94 1.36
N PRO A 13 -3.23 11.08 1.55
CA PRO A 13 -3.12 11.85 2.79
C PRO A 13 -3.91 11.19 3.93
N THR A 14 -3.83 11.78 5.12
CA THR A 14 -4.67 11.37 6.24
C THR A 14 -6.15 11.51 5.87
N ALA A 15 -6.97 10.64 6.45
CA ALA A 15 -8.40 10.51 6.16
C ALA A 15 -8.73 9.90 4.78
N ALA A 16 -7.73 9.55 3.98
CA ALA A 16 -7.98 8.82 2.73
C ALA A 16 -8.46 7.40 3.04
N ARG A 17 -9.41 6.92 2.26
CA ARG A 17 -9.94 5.56 2.40
C ARG A 17 -9.33 4.63 1.36
N LEU A 18 -9.06 3.40 1.80
CA LEU A 18 -8.39 2.37 1.00
C LEU A 18 -9.18 1.07 1.06
N HIS A 19 -9.08 0.30 0.00
CA HIS A 19 -9.54 -1.08 0.03
C HIS A 19 -8.47 -1.98 0.62
N VAL A 20 -8.90 -2.98 1.40
CA VAL A 20 -7.99 -3.99 1.94
C VAL A 20 -7.97 -5.16 0.98
N ALA A 21 -6.78 -5.50 0.49
CA ALA A 21 -6.61 -6.51 -0.56
C ALA A 21 -6.34 -7.91 0.00
N ASP A 22 -6.30 -8.07 1.30
CA ASP A 22 -6.05 -9.38 1.92
C ASP A 22 -7.34 -10.00 2.44
N ASN A 23 -7.21 -11.16 3.07
CA ASN A 23 -8.35 -11.95 3.58
C ASN A 23 -8.50 -11.86 5.10
N THR A 24 -8.04 -10.77 5.72
CA THR A 24 -8.15 -10.59 7.17
C THR A 24 -9.56 -10.27 7.66
N GLY A 25 -10.48 -9.98 6.75
CA GLY A 25 -11.85 -9.62 7.08
C GLY A 25 -12.14 -8.11 7.01
N ALA A 26 -11.14 -7.27 7.09
CA ALA A 26 -11.30 -5.84 6.86
C ALA A 26 -11.54 -5.58 5.36
N LYS A 27 -12.41 -4.64 5.03
CA LYS A 27 -12.73 -4.30 3.63
C LYS A 27 -12.29 -2.90 3.27
N VAL A 28 -12.63 -1.91 4.09
CA VAL A 28 -12.27 -0.52 3.86
C VAL A 28 -11.65 0.05 5.13
N VAL A 29 -10.52 0.71 4.97
CA VAL A 29 -9.79 1.35 6.07
C VAL A 29 -9.55 2.82 5.74
N GLN A 30 -9.30 3.61 6.78
CA GLN A 30 -9.01 5.02 6.66
C GLN A 30 -7.66 5.31 7.30
N ILE A 31 -6.81 6.06 6.61
CA ILE A 31 -5.48 6.41 7.12
C ILE A 31 -5.63 7.39 8.29
N LEU A 32 -5.00 7.05 9.40
CA LEU A 32 -4.90 7.92 10.57
C LEU A 32 -3.57 8.66 10.58
N ASN A 33 -2.47 7.96 10.29
CA ASN A 33 -1.14 8.54 10.30
C ASN A 33 -0.22 7.69 9.45
N VAL A 34 0.90 8.28 9.01
CA VAL A 34 1.92 7.57 8.23
C VAL A 34 3.14 7.38 9.12
N LEU A 35 3.59 6.13 9.25
CA LEU A 35 4.71 5.79 10.12
C LEU A 35 6.04 6.14 9.45
N LYS A 36 7.02 6.55 10.26
CA LYS A 36 8.37 6.89 9.84
C LYS A 36 8.44 8.01 8.80
N LEU A 37 7.44 8.87 8.79
CA LEU A 37 7.43 10.04 7.92
C LEU A 37 7.94 11.24 8.71
N GLY A 38 8.99 11.87 8.19
CA GLY A 38 9.41 13.17 8.67
C GLY A 38 8.40 14.23 8.23
N GLY A 39 7.97 15.09 9.15
CA GLY A 39 6.95 16.08 8.87
C GLY A 39 7.44 17.49 8.99
N THR A 40 6.68 18.40 8.41
CA THR A 40 6.86 19.85 8.55
C THR A 40 5.60 20.40 9.24
N MET A 41 5.77 21.47 9.99
CA MET A 41 4.64 22.13 10.66
C MET A 41 3.54 22.45 9.64
N ARG A 42 2.27 22.17 10.01
CA ARG A 42 1.08 22.43 9.21
C ARG A 42 0.94 21.58 7.95
N ARG A 43 1.83 20.61 7.74
CA ARG A 43 1.69 19.70 6.60
C ARG A 43 1.08 18.38 7.06
N TYR A 44 -0.02 17.98 6.41
CA TYR A 44 -0.63 16.69 6.69
C TYR A 44 0.26 15.56 6.19
N PRO A 45 0.42 14.49 6.96
CA PRO A 45 1.16 13.34 6.48
C PRO A 45 0.43 12.68 5.30
N SER A 46 1.21 12.16 4.37
CA SER A 46 0.68 11.44 3.21
C SER A 46 1.51 10.19 2.96
N ALA A 47 0.88 9.17 2.42
CA ALA A 47 1.51 7.89 2.12
C ALA A 47 1.48 7.62 0.62
N GLY A 48 2.47 6.89 0.15
CA GLY A 48 2.52 6.37 -1.20
C GLY A 48 2.71 4.87 -1.18
N VAL A 49 2.90 4.28 -2.35
CA VAL A 49 3.13 2.85 -2.48
C VAL A 49 4.36 2.44 -1.67
N GLY A 50 4.22 1.38 -0.87
CA GLY A 50 5.30 0.86 -0.05
C GLY A 50 5.43 1.51 1.32
N ASP A 51 4.66 2.54 1.63
CA ASP A 51 4.68 3.18 2.95
C ASP A 51 3.79 2.43 3.93
N MET A 52 4.22 2.37 5.19
CA MET A 52 3.41 1.83 6.27
C MET A 52 2.61 2.95 6.91
N ALA A 53 1.33 2.73 7.08
CA ALA A 53 0.42 3.69 7.69
C ALA A 53 -0.38 3.04 8.80
N LYS A 54 -0.76 3.83 9.80
CA LYS A 54 -1.73 3.39 10.79
C LYS A 54 -3.13 3.69 10.28
N VAL A 55 -3.97 2.67 10.28
CA VAL A 55 -5.32 2.77 9.70
C VAL A 55 -6.37 2.30 10.70
N SER A 56 -7.59 2.82 10.54
CA SER A 56 -8.74 2.31 11.27
C SER A 56 -9.72 1.66 10.30
N VAL A 57 -10.30 0.56 10.71
CA VAL A 57 -11.23 -0.20 9.87
C VAL A 57 -12.60 0.48 9.90
N LYS A 58 -13.12 0.83 8.72
CA LYS A 58 -14.44 1.44 8.57
C LYS A 58 -15.49 0.45 8.11
N LYS A 59 -15.13 -0.52 7.28
CA LYS A 59 -16.01 -1.60 6.85
C LYS A 59 -15.26 -2.93 6.96
N GLY A 60 -15.96 -3.95 7.40
CA GLY A 60 -15.38 -5.28 7.55
C GLY A 60 -16.25 -6.14 8.45
N THR A 61 -15.69 -7.28 8.87
CA THR A 61 -16.38 -8.16 9.81
C THR A 61 -16.53 -7.48 11.18
N PRO A 62 -17.51 -7.89 12.00
CA PRO A 62 -17.66 -7.29 13.34
C PRO A 62 -16.40 -7.37 14.20
N ASP A 63 -15.59 -8.40 14.02
CA ASP A 63 -14.35 -8.59 14.78
C ASP A 63 -13.27 -7.56 14.42
N THR A 64 -13.27 -7.08 13.17
CA THR A 64 -12.27 -6.13 12.70
C THR A 64 -12.74 -4.69 12.71
N ARG A 65 -14.04 -4.44 12.74
CA ARG A 65 -14.59 -3.08 12.72
C ARG A 65 -14.13 -2.29 13.94
N ARG A 66 -13.88 -1.00 13.74
CA ARG A 66 -13.46 -0.03 14.75
C ARG A 66 -12.10 -0.34 15.39
N GLN A 67 -11.36 -1.27 14.82
CA GLN A 67 -10.00 -1.55 15.28
C GLN A 67 -9.00 -0.76 14.45
N MET A 68 -7.81 -0.58 15.03
CA MET A 68 -6.68 0.07 14.37
C MET A 68 -5.62 -0.95 14.04
N PHE A 69 -5.08 -0.88 12.84
CA PHE A 69 -4.02 -1.77 12.38
C PHE A 69 -2.93 -0.96 11.69
N ASN A 70 -1.77 -1.58 11.52
CA ASN A 70 -0.76 -1.09 10.60
C ASN A 70 -1.03 -1.70 9.23
N ALA A 71 -0.83 -0.91 8.18
CA ALA A 71 -1.06 -1.36 6.81
C ALA A 71 0.04 -0.83 5.90
N VAL A 72 0.37 -1.59 4.87
CA VAL A 72 1.31 -1.18 3.83
C VAL A 72 0.52 -0.93 2.56
N ILE A 73 0.75 0.21 1.93
CA ILE A 73 0.08 0.58 0.68
C ILE A 73 0.69 -0.22 -0.46
N ILE A 74 -0.13 -0.99 -1.15
CA ILE A 74 0.32 -1.83 -2.27
C ILE A 74 -0.05 -1.27 -3.64
N ARG A 75 -1.09 -0.43 -3.71
CA ARG A 75 -1.53 0.22 -4.94
C ARG A 75 -1.97 1.64 -4.63
N GLN A 76 -1.73 2.56 -5.55
CA GLN A 76 -2.30 3.89 -5.46
C GLN A 76 -2.87 4.33 -6.81
N ARG A 77 -3.97 5.05 -6.78
CA ARG A 77 -4.63 5.56 -7.97
C ARG A 77 -3.87 6.73 -8.59
N ARG A 78 -3.19 7.53 -7.79
CA ARG A 78 -2.41 8.65 -8.29
C ARG A 78 -1.16 8.12 -9.02
N PRO A 79 -0.88 8.59 -10.24
CA PRO A 79 0.32 8.14 -10.96
C PRO A 79 1.60 8.49 -10.21
N PHE A 80 2.55 7.58 -10.22
CA PHE A 80 3.87 7.82 -9.66
C PHE A 80 4.95 7.41 -10.66
N ARG A 81 6.08 8.10 -10.60
CA ARG A 81 7.20 7.87 -11.49
C ARG A 81 8.20 6.92 -10.84
N ARG A 82 8.62 5.90 -11.59
CA ARG A 82 9.70 5.01 -11.19
C ARG A 82 11.05 5.60 -11.57
N VAL A 83 12.10 5.02 -11.00
CA VAL A 83 13.49 5.48 -11.23
C VAL A 83 13.87 5.42 -12.71
N ASP A 84 13.35 4.44 -13.44
CA ASP A 84 13.61 4.27 -14.88
C ASP A 84 12.82 5.25 -15.77
N GLY A 85 12.01 6.11 -15.18
CA GLY A 85 11.20 7.07 -15.93
C GLY A 85 9.80 6.59 -16.26
N THR A 86 9.46 5.35 -15.97
CA THR A 86 8.12 4.80 -16.23
C THR A 86 7.10 5.35 -15.23
N TRP A 87 5.94 5.77 -15.72
CA TRP A 87 4.81 6.18 -14.88
C TRP A 87 3.88 5.01 -14.66
N VAL A 88 3.46 4.83 -13.41
CA VAL A 88 2.58 3.73 -13.01
C VAL A 88 1.34 4.30 -12.35
N GLN A 89 0.18 3.74 -12.70
CA GLN A 89 -1.11 4.12 -12.14
C GLN A 89 -1.97 2.86 -11.99
N PHE A 90 -2.60 2.72 -10.83
CA PHE A 90 -3.54 1.64 -10.58
C PHE A 90 -4.98 2.17 -10.58
N GLU A 91 -5.94 1.27 -10.70
CA GLU A 91 -7.37 1.65 -10.73
C GLU A 91 -7.89 2.07 -9.37
N ASP A 92 -7.27 1.58 -8.28
CA ASP A 92 -7.73 1.82 -6.92
C ASP A 92 -6.56 2.07 -5.97
N ASN A 93 -6.91 2.47 -4.76
CA ASN A 93 -5.99 2.54 -3.64
C ASN A 93 -6.20 1.31 -2.78
N ALA A 94 -5.16 0.53 -2.56
CA ALA A 94 -5.27 -0.71 -1.80
C ALA A 94 -4.11 -0.87 -0.84
N CYS A 95 -4.37 -1.56 0.25
CA CYS A 95 -3.36 -1.87 1.27
C CYS A 95 -3.54 -3.30 1.78
N VAL A 96 -2.55 -3.78 2.51
CA VAL A 96 -2.63 -5.03 3.24
C VAL A 96 -2.34 -4.77 4.71
N ILE A 97 -3.01 -5.51 5.58
CA ILE A 97 -2.82 -5.39 7.02
C ILE A 97 -1.54 -6.12 7.42
N VAL A 98 -0.70 -5.46 8.17
CA VAL A 98 0.57 -6.01 8.65
C VAL A 98 0.69 -5.77 10.16
N ASN A 99 1.62 -6.48 10.79
CA ASN A 99 1.99 -6.19 12.18
C ASN A 99 3.10 -5.12 12.22
N GLU A 100 3.57 -4.80 13.42
CA GLU A 100 4.61 -3.78 13.59
C GLU A 100 5.94 -4.13 12.90
N LYS A 101 6.20 -5.40 12.71
CA LYS A 101 7.42 -5.89 12.06
C LYS A 101 7.32 -5.90 10.54
N GLY A 102 6.13 -5.67 9.99
CA GLY A 102 5.89 -5.72 8.55
C GLY A 102 5.45 -7.07 8.03
N ASP A 103 5.16 -8.04 8.92
CA ASP A 103 4.65 -9.34 8.51
C ASP A 103 3.14 -9.23 8.23
N VAL A 104 2.71 -9.84 7.12
CA VAL A 104 1.29 -9.85 6.76
C VAL A 104 0.50 -10.75 7.71
N THR A 105 -0.70 -10.32 8.06
CA THR A 105 -1.60 -11.11 8.91
C THR A 105 -2.52 -12.02 8.10
N GLY A 106 -2.81 -11.64 6.85
CA GLY A 106 -3.59 -12.47 5.93
C GLY A 106 -2.72 -13.48 5.19
N SER A 107 -3.35 -14.46 4.57
CA SER A 107 -2.64 -15.49 3.80
C SER A 107 -2.59 -15.18 2.31
N ASP A 108 -3.55 -14.44 1.77
CA ASP A 108 -3.64 -14.12 0.35
C ASP A 108 -3.76 -12.62 0.12
N ILE A 109 -3.16 -12.16 -0.97
CA ILE A 109 -3.29 -10.78 -1.43
C ILE A 109 -3.98 -10.80 -2.79
N LYS A 110 -5.10 -10.09 -2.91
CA LYS A 110 -5.88 -10.03 -4.15
C LYS A 110 -5.39 -8.90 -5.05
N GLY A 111 -5.31 -9.20 -6.33
CA GLY A 111 -4.94 -8.23 -7.35
C GLY A 111 -3.44 -7.94 -7.41
N PRO A 112 -3.05 -6.97 -8.24
CA PRO A 112 -1.64 -6.66 -8.43
C PRO A 112 -1.06 -5.94 -7.21
N VAL A 113 0.23 -6.19 -6.96
CA VAL A 113 1.01 -5.50 -5.94
C VAL A 113 2.10 -4.72 -6.65
N ALA A 114 2.26 -3.45 -6.31
CA ALA A 114 3.31 -2.64 -6.91
C ALA A 114 4.69 -3.18 -6.50
N ARG A 115 5.63 -3.13 -7.43
CA ARG A 115 6.99 -3.60 -7.21
C ARG A 115 7.64 -2.94 -6.00
N GLU A 116 7.40 -1.66 -5.78
CA GLU A 116 8.00 -0.89 -4.69
C GLU A 116 7.56 -1.43 -3.33
N ALA A 117 6.30 -1.81 -3.19
CA ALA A 117 5.80 -2.40 -1.95
C ALA A 117 6.43 -3.78 -1.70
N ALA A 118 6.53 -4.59 -2.74
CA ALA A 118 7.10 -5.93 -2.65
C ALA A 118 8.60 -5.91 -2.33
N GLU A 119 9.34 -4.99 -2.93
CA GLU A 119 10.78 -4.86 -2.67
C GLU A 119 11.07 -4.39 -1.25
N ARG A 120 10.27 -3.47 -0.75
CA ARG A 120 10.45 -2.91 0.58
C ARG A 120 10.01 -3.87 1.69
N TRP A 121 9.00 -4.70 1.42
CA TRP A 121 8.39 -5.59 2.39
C TRP A 121 8.40 -7.04 1.87
N PRO A 122 9.45 -7.83 2.20
CA PRO A 122 9.59 -9.19 1.64
C PRO A 122 8.42 -10.12 1.92
N ARG A 123 7.75 -9.97 3.06
CA ARG A 123 6.59 -10.82 3.39
C ARG A 123 5.40 -10.55 2.46
N ILE A 124 5.25 -9.32 2.02
CA ILE A 124 4.22 -8.98 1.02
C ILE A 124 4.57 -9.63 -0.32
N ALA A 125 5.84 -9.59 -0.71
CA ALA A 125 6.28 -10.23 -1.95
C ALA A 125 6.01 -11.74 -1.93
N ALA A 126 6.22 -12.39 -0.80
CA ALA A 126 6.00 -13.83 -0.66
C ALA A 126 4.53 -14.22 -0.82
N ASN A 127 3.60 -13.35 -0.40
CA ASN A 127 2.16 -13.63 -0.44
C ASN A 127 1.46 -13.01 -1.64
N ALA A 128 2.17 -12.25 -2.47
CA ALA A 128 1.57 -11.62 -3.64
C ALA A 128 1.33 -12.65 -4.75
N CYS A 129 0.09 -12.73 -5.23
CA CYS A 129 -0.25 -13.59 -6.36
C CYS A 129 0.17 -12.96 -7.68
N LEU A 130 0.17 -11.63 -7.76
CA LEU A 130 0.49 -10.89 -8.97
C LEU A 130 1.33 -9.67 -8.63
N LEU A 131 2.58 -9.70 -9.08
CA LEU A 131 3.51 -8.60 -8.87
C LEU A 131 3.55 -7.72 -10.11
N TYR A 132 3.19 -6.43 -9.96
CA TYR A 132 3.23 -5.48 -11.06
C TYR A 132 4.63 -4.84 -11.15
N THR A 133 5.34 -5.17 -12.22
CA THR A 133 6.62 -4.56 -12.60
C THR A 133 6.39 -3.54 -13.72
N SER A 134 7.47 -2.93 -14.22
CA SER A 134 7.37 -2.06 -15.39
C SER A 134 6.79 -2.84 -16.58
N PRO A 135 5.79 -2.27 -17.29
CA PRO A 135 5.21 -2.98 -18.42
C PRO A 135 6.25 -3.21 -19.51
N SER A 136 6.30 -4.43 -20.05
CA SER A 136 7.10 -4.73 -21.23
C SER A 136 6.31 -4.33 -22.49
N PRO A 137 6.97 -4.20 -23.65
CA PRO A 137 6.23 -3.94 -24.88
C PRO A 137 5.15 -4.99 -25.19
N ARG A 138 5.38 -6.23 -24.76
CA ARG A 138 4.40 -7.30 -24.92
C ARG A 138 3.18 -7.08 -24.04
N ASP A 139 3.38 -6.64 -22.79
CA ASP A 139 2.28 -6.37 -21.88
C ASP A 139 1.46 -5.16 -22.34
N MET A 140 2.12 -4.18 -22.92
CA MET A 140 1.45 -2.99 -23.44
C MET A 140 0.59 -3.26 -24.67
N SER A 141 0.91 -4.30 -25.42
CA SER A 141 0.16 -4.67 -26.63
C SER A 141 -1.01 -5.61 -26.35
N ALA A 142 -1.14 -6.11 -25.15
CA ALA A 142 -2.19 -7.06 -24.77
C ALA A 142 -3.54 -6.40 -24.49
#